data_734af111bd52c87c9f14079f6faa337e
#
_entry.id   734af111bd52c87c9f14079f6faa337e
#
_cell.length_a   1.000
_cell.length_b   1.000
_cell.length_c   1.000
_cell.angle_alpha   90.00
_cell.angle_beta   90.00
_cell.angle_gamma   90.00
#
_symmetry.space_group_name_H-M   'P 1'
#
loop_
_entity.id
_entity.type
_entity.pdbx_description
1 polymer ?
#
loop_
_entity_poly.entity_id
_entity_poly.type
_entity_poly.pdbx_seq_one_letter_code
_entity_poly.pdbx_strand_id
1 'polypeptide(L)'
;VEMLTRTEDSDVGTPYVIEGSEEKAQEDAGCPKGTTLIIRDIFFNTPARMKFLKKDVSEGNAVAQVVERIALSHPEIAFKFIRDGKTVLNTSGDGNLKNTVYAVLGREFSNSLIDVSDCINGIKVTGLICKPVSCKATRNSQFTFLNGRLVRSGTVIAAVEQAYKNSAMVGKFPAFVLYLEVPFDTVDVNVHPAKTEVRFSDEKRIFDGVYSAVKNAITQSDTRPEIKLNTPKFNPFQNVTAKEYR
;
A
#
# COMPACT_ATOMS: atom_id res chain seq x y z
N VAL A 1 11.26 27.42 12.11
CA VAL A 1 11.59 26.54 10.96
C VAL A 1 12.86 27.09 10.35
N GLU A 2 13.84 26.22 10.18
CA GLU A 2 15.08 26.51 9.46
C GLU A 2 15.10 25.62 8.21
N MET A 3 15.47 26.21 7.07
CA MET A 3 15.69 25.47 5.83
C MET A 3 17.11 25.78 5.35
N LEU A 4 17.85 24.74 5.04
CA LEU A 4 19.16 24.81 4.41
C LEU A 4 19.06 24.08 3.09
N THR A 5 19.35 24.75 1.98
CA THR A 5 19.24 24.13 0.66
C THR A 5 20.45 24.48 -0.22
N ARG A 6 20.94 23.48 -1.00
CA ARG A 6 22.02 23.65 -1.94
C ARG A 6 21.78 22.81 -3.18
N THR A 7 21.91 23.43 -4.34
CA THR A 7 21.89 22.72 -5.63
C THR A 7 23.25 22.08 -5.95
N GLU A 8 23.31 21.26 -6.98
CA GLU A 8 24.54 20.59 -7.40
C GLU A 8 25.58 21.60 -7.93
N ASP A 9 25.11 22.65 -8.59
CA ASP A 9 25.92 23.64 -9.28
C ASP A 9 26.37 24.79 -8.38
N SER A 10 26.04 24.76 -7.09
CA SER A 10 26.41 25.81 -6.13
C SER A 10 27.37 25.28 -5.06
N ASP A 11 28.43 26.03 -4.81
CA ASP A 11 29.39 25.72 -3.73
C ASP A 11 28.85 26.16 -2.35
N VAL A 12 27.90 27.06 -2.33
CA VAL A 12 27.34 27.68 -1.11
C VAL A 12 25.86 27.34 -0.99
N GLY A 13 25.41 27.05 0.24
CA GLY A 13 24.01 26.80 0.56
C GLY A 13 23.28 28.06 0.97
N THR A 14 22.00 28.10 0.65
CA THR A 14 21.10 29.19 1.05
C THR A 14 20.35 28.76 2.31
N PRO A 15 20.58 29.44 3.44
CA PRO A 15 19.77 29.28 4.64
C PRO A 15 18.53 30.17 4.58
N TYR A 16 17.45 29.71 5.22
CA TYR A 16 16.22 30.47 5.37
C TYR A 16 15.59 30.15 6.74
N VAL A 17 15.34 31.16 7.54
CA VAL A 17 14.80 30.97 8.90
C VAL A 17 13.54 31.80 9.09
N ILE A 18 12.47 31.13 9.55
CA ILE A 18 11.22 31.73 9.98
C ILE A 18 10.94 31.36 11.42
N GLU A 19 10.65 32.36 12.24
CA GLU A 19 10.23 32.20 13.62
C GLU A 19 8.97 33.03 13.91
N GLY A 20 7.86 32.35 14.28
CA GLY A 20 6.62 33.04 14.57
C GLY A 20 5.99 33.83 13.42
N SER A 21 6.24 33.47 12.18
CA SER A 21 5.89 34.16 10.93
C SER A 21 6.79 35.35 10.59
N GLU A 22 7.84 35.59 11.35
CA GLU A 22 8.85 36.61 11.04
C GLU A 22 10.06 35.94 10.38
N GLU A 23 10.49 36.51 9.25
CA GLU A 23 11.67 36.08 8.52
C GLU A 23 12.92 36.67 9.17
N LYS A 24 13.93 35.86 9.43
CA LYS A 24 15.21 36.30 9.97
C LYS A 24 16.28 36.26 8.89
N ALA A 25 17.00 37.36 8.74
CA ALA A 25 18.14 37.42 7.84
C ALA A 25 19.25 36.46 8.31
N GLN A 26 19.86 35.74 7.36
CA GLN A 26 21.01 34.89 7.62
C GLN A 26 22.06 35.05 6.54
N GLU A 27 23.31 34.84 6.96
CA GLU A 27 24.44 34.79 6.04
C GLU A 27 24.50 33.39 5.39
N ASP A 28 25.15 33.29 4.23
CA ASP A 28 25.36 32.05 3.52
C ASP A 28 25.93 30.96 4.42
N ALA A 29 25.43 29.75 4.30
CA ALA A 29 25.84 28.63 5.16
C ALA A 29 26.36 27.45 4.32
N GLY A 30 27.40 26.79 4.82
CA GLY A 30 27.83 25.51 4.30
C GLY A 30 26.80 24.42 4.64
N CYS A 31 26.23 23.79 3.59
CA CYS A 31 25.35 22.65 3.80
C CYS A 31 25.57 21.57 2.70
N PRO A 32 25.24 20.30 2.95
CA PRO A 32 25.29 19.27 1.93
C PRO A 32 24.30 19.56 0.80
N LYS A 33 24.53 18.97 -0.39
CA LYS A 33 23.60 18.99 -1.52
C LYS A 33 22.23 18.48 -1.06
N GLY A 34 21.18 19.14 -1.49
CA GLY A 34 19.79 18.81 -1.15
C GLY A 34 19.17 19.84 -0.23
N THR A 35 18.09 19.48 0.44
CA THR A 35 17.35 20.35 1.34
C THR A 35 17.25 19.74 2.73
N THR A 36 17.64 20.49 3.75
CA THR A 36 17.46 20.13 5.16
C THR A 36 16.41 21.08 5.76
N LEU A 37 15.35 20.50 6.31
CA LEU A 37 14.33 21.22 7.05
C LEU A 37 14.44 20.86 8.53
N ILE A 38 14.57 21.88 9.39
CA ILE A 38 14.64 21.73 10.83
C ILE A 38 13.44 22.46 11.44
N ILE A 39 12.57 21.72 12.09
CA ILE A 39 11.34 22.24 12.70
C ILE A 39 11.44 21.98 14.19
N ARG A 40 11.46 23.04 14.99
CA ARG A 40 11.50 22.97 16.46
C ARG A 40 10.26 23.64 17.05
N ASP A 41 9.91 23.21 18.27
CA ASP A 41 8.87 23.80 19.09
C ASP A 41 7.55 24.00 18.35
N ILE A 42 7.09 22.90 17.68
CA ILE A 42 5.85 22.91 16.93
C ILE A 42 4.69 23.36 17.85
N PHE A 43 3.87 24.29 17.36
CA PHE A 43 2.77 24.91 18.12
C PHE A 43 3.17 25.87 19.25
N PHE A 44 4.43 26.33 19.38
CA PHE A 44 4.83 27.28 20.40
C PHE A 44 3.97 28.58 20.36
N ASN A 45 3.60 29.01 19.16
CA ASN A 45 2.74 30.18 18.92
C ASN A 45 1.23 29.85 18.85
N THR A 46 0.85 28.58 19.05
CA THR A 46 -0.53 28.12 19.04
C THR A 46 -0.81 27.18 20.22
N PRO A 47 -0.76 27.69 21.47
CA PRO A 47 -0.85 26.84 22.67
C PRO A 47 -2.17 26.07 22.79
N ALA A 48 -3.24 26.56 22.17
CA ALA A 48 -4.50 25.83 22.07
C ALA A 48 -4.34 24.50 21.30
N ARG A 49 -3.58 24.50 20.20
CA ARG A 49 -3.29 23.27 19.45
C ARG A 49 -2.37 22.33 20.22
N MET A 50 -1.38 22.86 20.93
CA MET A 50 -0.48 22.09 21.78
C MET A 50 -1.24 21.25 22.81
N LYS A 51 -2.32 21.76 23.38
CA LYS A 51 -3.17 21.05 24.36
C LYS A 51 -3.87 19.81 23.79
N PHE A 52 -4.02 19.71 22.47
CA PHE A 52 -4.65 18.54 21.82
C PHE A 52 -3.64 17.45 21.47
N LEU A 53 -2.34 17.68 21.63
CA LEU A 53 -1.33 16.65 21.45
C LEU A 53 -1.54 15.53 22.48
N LYS A 54 -1.46 14.29 21.99
CA LYS A 54 -1.48 13.10 22.83
C LYS A 54 -0.09 12.86 23.43
N LYS A 55 0.08 11.71 24.09
CA LYS A 55 1.40 11.27 24.57
C LYS A 55 2.37 11.12 23.40
N ASP A 56 3.64 11.44 23.58
CA ASP A 56 4.70 11.41 22.56
C ASP A 56 4.76 10.08 21.79
N VAL A 57 4.54 8.96 22.49
CA VAL A 57 4.49 7.64 21.86
C VAL A 57 3.34 7.55 20.86
N SER A 58 2.16 8.12 21.19
CA SER A 58 0.98 8.07 20.30
C SER A 58 1.18 8.96 19.08
N GLU A 59 1.72 10.16 19.27
CA GLU A 59 2.04 11.08 18.17
C GLU A 59 3.14 10.51 17.28
N GLY A 60 4.21 9.96 17.88
CA GLY A 60 5.28 9.31 17.14
C GLY A 60 4.80 8.11 16.31
N ASN A 61 3.84 7.33 16.81
CA ASN A 61 3.21 6.24 16.04
C ASN A 61 2.36 6.78 14.88
N ALA A 62 1.64 7.88 15.07
CA ALA A 62 0.87 8.51 14.01
C ALA A 62 1.78 9.03 12.89
N VAL A 63 2.90 9.66 13.24
CA VAL A 63 3.92 10.11 12.27
C VAL A 63 4.51 8.91 11.53
N ALA A 64 4.89 7.84 12.23
CA ALA A 64 5.40 6.61 11.61
C ALA A 64 4.44 6.06 10.56
N GLN A 65 3.14 5.96 10.88
CA GLN A 65 2.12 5.51 9.94
C GLN A 65 2.00 6.40 8.69
N VAL A 66 2.20 7.71 8.82
CA VAL A 66 2.20 8.61 7.66
C VAL A 66 3.41 8.33 6.78
N VAL A 67 4.60 8.22 7.37
CA VAL A 67 5.85 7.91 6.63
C VAL A 67 5.76 6.54 5.94
N GLU A 68 5.27 5.52 6.62
CA GLU A 68 5.04 4.18 6.07
C GLU A 68 4.12 4.20 4.83
N ARG A 69 3.03 4.96 4.90
CA ARG A 69 2.08 5.11 3.79
C ARG A 69 2.69 5.86 2.60
N ILE A 70 3.49 6.89 2.86
CA ILE A 70 4.21 7.61 1.81
C ILE A 70 5.26 6.69 1.18
N ALA A 71 6.02 5.95 1.97
CA ALA A 71 6.99 4.99 1.46
C ALA A 71 6.34 3.91 0.58
N LEU A 72 5.17 3.40 0.97
CA LEU A 72 4.40 2.47 0.14
C LEU A 72 3.89 3.12 -1.15
N SER A 73 3.58 4.42 -1.17
CA SER A 73 3.13 5.09 -2.40
C SER A 73 4.26 5.37 -3.39
N HIS A 74 5.50 5.41 -2.90
CA HIS A 74 6.71 5.75 -3.67
C HIS A 74 7.85 4.75 -3.45
N PRO A 75 7.73 3.51 -3.97
CA PRO A 75 8.78 2.49 -3.83
C PRO A 75 10.12 2.89 -4.44
N GLU A 76 10.10 3.84 -5.38
CA GLU A 76 11.27 4.41 -6.07
C GLU A 76 12.05 5.42 -5.22
N ILE A 77 11.52 5.81 -4.05
CA ILE A 77 12.15 6.77 -3.14
C ILE A 77 12.67 6.03 -1.89
N ALA A 78 13.93 6.28 -1.54
CA ALA A 78 14.49 5.79 -0.29
C ALA A 78 14.03 6.65 0.89
N PHE A 79 13.40 6.03 1.88
CA PHE A 79 12.96 6.67 3.11
C PHE A 79 13.75 6.14 4.30
N LYS A 80 14.26 7.04 5.12
CA LYS A 80 14.84 6.70 6.42
C LYS A 80 14.12 7.52 7.51
N PHE A 81 13.41 6.84 8.39
CA PHE A 81 12.73 7.46 9.52
C PHE A 81 13.39 7.08 10.83
N ILE A 82 13.81 8.11 11.58
CA ILE A 82 14.48 7.96 12.86
C ILE A 82 13.59 8.58 13.93
N ARG A 83 13.36 7.84 15.02
CA ARG A 83 12.62 8.32 16.20
C ARG A 83 13.43 7.99 17.46
N ASP A 84 13.61 8.96 18.32
CA ASP A 84 14.37 8.82 19.57
C ASP A 84 15.79 8.20 19.35
N GLY A 85 16.46 8.64 18.27
CA GLY A 85 17.79 8.15 17.89
C GLY A 85 17.81 6.74 17.28
N LYS A 86 16.67 6.06 17.13
CA LYS A 86 16.56 4.71 16.55
C LYS A 86 15.93 4.76 15.16
N THR A 87 16.49 4.03 14.23
CA THR A 87 15.90 3.85 12.90
C THR A 87 14.66 2.96 13.02
N VAL A 88 13.48 3.54 12.70
CA VAL A 88 12.18 2.86 12.73
C VAL A 88 11.83 2.31 11.36
N LEU A 89 12.14 3.06 10.28
CA LEU A 89 11.92 2.65 8.90
C LEU A 89 13.17 2.95 8.07
N ASN A 90 13.49 2.05 7.15
CA ASN A 90 14.53 2.25 6.15
C ASN A 90 14.16 1.49 4.87
N THR A 91 13.85 2.19 3.79
CA THR A 91 13.52 1.60 2.48
C THR A 91 14.65 1.85 1.50
N SER A 92 14.81 0.95 0.52
CA SER A 92 15.91 1.00 -0.46
C SER A 92 15.72 2.03 -1.57
N GLY A 93 14.47 2.38 -1.91
CA GLY A 93 14.18 3.25 -3.05
C GLY A 93 14.53 2.64 -4.41
N ASP A 94 14.50 1.33 -4.50
CA ASP A 94 14.88 0.57 -5.70
C ASP A 94 13.71 0.35 -6.69
N GLY A 95 12.55 0.93 -6.44
CA GLY A 95 11.34 0.75 -7.23
C GLY A 95 10.67 -0.61 -7.04
N ASN A 96 11.22 -1.48 -6.19
CA ASN A 96 10.65 -2.80 -5.94
C ASN A 96 9.66 -2.75 -4.77
N LEU A 97 8.36 -2.85 -5.10
CA LEU A 97 7.30 -2.82 -4.10
C LEU A 97 7.44 -3.91 -3.03
N LYS A 98 7.92 -5.11 -3.37
CA LYS A 98 8.11 -6.20 -2.40
C LYS A 98 9.16 -5.85 -1.34
N ASN A 99 10.24 -5.18 -1.75
CA ASN A 99 11.27 -4.71 -0.82
C ASN A 99 10.73 -3.61 0.10
N THR A 100 9.95 -2.68 -0.44
CA THR A 100 9.29 -1.64 0.35
C THR A 100 8.28 -2.23 1.33
N VAL A 101 7.44 -3.17 0.88
CA VAL A 101 6.49 -3.89 1.73
C VAL A 101 7.19 -4.68 2.83
N TYR A 102 8.33 -5.30 2.52
CA TYR A 102 9.15 -5.98 3.52
C TYR A 102 9.64 -5.00 4.61
N ALA A 103 10.13 -3.84 4.20
CA ALA A 103 10.63 -2.83 5.13
C ALA A 103 9.52 -2.22 6.00
N VAL A 104 8.32 -2.02 5.44
CA VAL A 104 7.17 -1.36 6.11
C VAL A 104 6.33 -2.34 6.92
N LEU A 105 5.95 -3.47 6.33
CA LEU A 105 4.98 -4.42 6.91
C LEU A 105 5.62 -5.67 7.48
N GLY A 106 6.94 -5.81 7.33
CA GLY A 106 7.74 -6.88 7.91
C GLY A 106 7.76 -8.17 7.09
N ARG A 107 8.68 -9.05 7.51
CA ARG A 107 9.01 -10.31 6.82
C ARG A 107 7.83 -11.27 6.71
N GLU A 108 7.05 -11.40 7.77
CA GLU A 108 5.91 -12.33 7.80
C GLU A 108 4.88 -12.01 6.73
N PHE A 109 4.61 -10.71 6.53
CA PHE A 109 3.68 -10.26 5.51
C PHE A 109 4.24 -10.48 4.10
N SER A 110 5.49 -10.10 3.88
CA SER A 110 6.16 -10.14 2.58
C SER A 110 6.28 -11.56 1.99
N ASN A 111 6.44 -12.60 2.84
CA ASN A 111 6.57 -13.99 2.38
C ASN A 111 5.27 -14.62 1.85
N SER A 112 4.15 -13.97 2.02
CA SER A 112 2.81 -14.48 1.68
C SER A 112 2.09 -13.66 0.62
N LEU A 113 2.84 -12.96 -0.24
CA LEU A 113 2.27 -12.06 -1.23
C LEU A 113 2.07 -12.70 -2.58
N ILE A 114 1.03 -12.24 -3.27
CA ILE A 114 0.68 -12.55 -4.66
C ILE A 114 0.70 -11.23 -5.41
N ASP A 115 1.35 -11.21 -6.58
CA ASP A 115 1.34 -10.06 -7.47
C ASP A 115 -0.03 -9.91 -8.15
N VAL A 116 -0.51 -8.68 -8.24
CA VAL A 116 -1.68 -8.30 -9.03
C VAL A 116 -1.21 -7.38 -10.14
N SER A 117 -1.55 -7.70 -11.38
CA SER A 117 -1.30 -6.84 -12.53
C SER A 117 -2.32 -7.16 -13.61
N ASP A 118 -3.36 -6.36 -13.70
CA ASP A 118 -4.45 -6.54 -14.66
C ASP A 118 -4.99 -5.18 -15.12
N CYS A 119 -5.61 -5.16 -16.30
CA CYS A 119 -6.27 -3.99 -16.83
C CYS A 119 -7.68 -4.39 -17.31
N ILE A 120 -8.69 -4.07 -16.52
CA ILE A 120 -10.07 -4.50 -16.76
C ILE A 120 -10.96 -3.26 -16.88
N ASN A 121 -11.72 -3.19 -17.96
CA ASN A 121 -12.65 -2.07 -18.22
C ASN A 121 -11.99 -0.68 -18.18
N GLY A 122 -10.71 -0.57 -18.59
CA GLY A 122 -9.94 0.67 -18.55
C GLY A 122 -9.50 1.09 -17.13
N ILE A 123 -9.56 0.17 -16.17
CA ILE A 123 -9.01 0.33 -14.82
C ILE A 123 -7.77 -0.56 -14.74
N LYS A 124 -6.61 0.05 -14.54
CA LYS A 124 -5.38 -0.70 -14.28
C LYS A 124 -5.26 -0.92 -12.79
N VAL A 125 -5.13 -2.18 -12.39
CA VAL A 125 -4.97 -2.60 -11.00
C VAL A 125 -3.64 -3.33 -10.87
N THR A 126 -2.73 -2.77 -10.09
CA THR A 126 -1.41 -3.36 -9.83
C THR A 126 -1.13 -3.40 -8.33
N GLY A 127 -0.17 -4.21 -7.91
CA GLY A 127 0.26 -4.25 -6.51
C GLY A 127 0.38 -5.65 -5.95
N LEU A 128 0.15 -5.78 -4.66
CA LEU A 128 0.36 -6.99 -3.89
C LEU A 128 -0.83 -7.30 -2.99
N ILE A 129 -1.23 -8.56 -2.94
CA ILE A 129 -2.27 -9.09 -2.04
C ILE A 129 -1.73 -10.27 -1.25
N CYS A 130 -2.24 -10.52 -0.05
CA CYS A 130 -1.81 -11.67 0.73
C CYS A 130 -2.42 -12.98 0.20
N LYS A 131 -1.74 -14.11 0.42
CA LYS A 131 -2.37 -15.43 0.21
C LYS A 131 -3.59 -15.59 1.13
N PRO A 132 -4.65 -16.31 0.72
CA PRO A 132 -5.86 -16.50 1.53
C PRO A 132 -5.60 -17.01 2.95
N VAL A 133 -4.60 -17.87 3.12
CA VAL A 133 -4.19 -18.42 4.43
C VAL A 133 -3.53 -17.38 5.35
N SER A 134 -3.09 -16.25 4.80
CA SER A 134 -2.36 -15.18 5.52
C SER A 134 -3.21 -13.95 5.81
N CYS A 135 -4.54 -14.05 5.66
CA CYS A 135 -5.47 -12.98 6.01
C CYS A 135 -5.35 -12.58 7.48
N LYS A 136 -5.52 -11.30 7.78
CA LYS A 136 -5.31 -10.70 9.11
C LYS A 136 -6.62 -10.57 9.90
N ALA A 137 -6.52 -10.42 11.22
CA ALA A 137 -7.68 -10.20 12.09
C ALA A 137 -8.27 -8.79 11.97
N THR A 138 -7.53 -7.83 11.41
CA THR A 138 -7.92 -6.43 11.26
C THR A 138 -7.66 -5.93 9.85
N ARG A 139 -8.28 -4.80 9.48
CA ARG A 139 -8.11 -4.13 8.18
C ARG A 139 -6.95 -3.12 8.13
N ASN A 140 -6.06 -3.12 9.12
CA ASN A 140 -5.00 -2.11 9.21
C ASN A 140 -3.94 -2.21 8.10
N SER A 141 -3.86 -3.37 7.43
CA SER A 141 -2.93 -3.61 6.33
C SER A 141 -3.62 -3.59 4.96
N GLN A 142 -4.62 -2.73 4.79
CA GLN A 142 -5.34 -2.52 3.54
C GLN A 142 -4.99 -1.12 3.00
N PHE A 143 -4.15 -1.08 1.97
CA PHE A 143 -3.69 0.17 1.36
C PHE A 143 -4.14 0.25 -0.10
N THR A 144 -4.86 1.31 -0.43
CA THR A 144 -5.28 1.62 -1.79
C THR A 144 -4.68 2.95 -2.21
N PHE A 145 -3.96 2.94 -3.32
CA PHE A 145 -3.44 4.14 -3.96
C PHE A 145 -4.18 4.37 -5.27
N LEU A 146 -4.85 5.49 -5.40
CA LEU A 146 -5.61 5.87 -6.58
C LEU A 146 -4.88 7.03 -7.28
N ASN A 147 -4.40 6.79 -8.50
CA ASN A 147 -3.60 7.76 -9.25
C ASN A 147 -2.47 8.38 -8.39
N GLY A 148 -1.74 7.53 -7.64
CA GLY A 148 -0.65 7.93 -6.75
C GLY A 148 -1.07 8.45 -5.36
N ARG A 149 -2.37 8.61 -5.10
CA ARG A 149 -2.88 9.13 -3.82
C ARG A 149 -3.42 8.01 -2.94
N LEU A 150 -3.00 7.98 -1.67
CA LEU A 150 -3.59 7.08 -0.69
C LEU A 150 -5.06 7.46 -0.47
N VAL A 151 -5.96 6.50 -0.66
CA VAL A 151 -7.41 6.66 -0.45
C VAL A 151 -7.99 5.50 0.35
N ARG A 152 -9.08 5.77 1.04
CA ARG A 152 -9.90 4.75 1.68
C ARG A 152 -11.22 4.65 0.93
N SER A 153 -11.35 3.62 0.12
CA SER A 153 -12.56 3.36 -0.66
C SER A 153 -13.27 2.10 -0.16
N GLY A 154 -14.51 2.27 0.28
CA GLY A 154 -15.38 1.16 0.66
C GLY A 154 -15.61 0.19 -0.48
N THR A 155 -15.74 0.70 -1.71
CA THR A 155 -15.95 -0.08 -2.93
C THR A 155 -14.76 -0.98 -3.23
N VAL A 156 -13.53 -0.45 -3.16
CA VAL A 156 -12.30 -1.24 -3.38
C VAL A 156 -12.16 -2.31 -2.29
N ILE A 157 -12.36 -1.94 -1.02
CA ILE A 157 -12.29 -2.90 0.10
C ILE A 157 -13.32 -4.02 -0.08
N ALA A 158 -14.56 -3.68 -0.41
CA ALA A 158 -15.62 -4.66 -0.64
C ALA A 158 -15.33 -5.59 -1.82
N ALA A 159 -14.78 -5.06 -2.92
CA ALA A 159 -14.39 -5.85 -4.10
C ALA A 159 -13.29 -6.87 -3.76
N VAL A 160 -12.24 -6.43 -3.04
CA VAL A 160 -11.16 -7.33 -2.58
C VAL A 160 -11.71 -8.38 -1.62
N GLU A 161 -12.48 -8.00 -0.59
CA GLU A 161 -13.05 -8.93 0.37
C GLU A 161 -13.99 -9.95 -0.31
N GLN A 162 -14.77 -9.52 -1.29
CA GLN A 162 -15.62 -10.42 -2.08
C GLN A 162 -14.80 -11.43 -2.90
N ALA A 163 -13.66 -11.02 -3.45
CA ALA A 163 -12.76 -11.94 -4.18
C ALA A 163 -12.20 -13.05 -3.28
N TYR A 164 -12.03 -12.77 -1.98
CA TYR A 164 -11.54 -13.73 -0.98
C TYR A 164 -12.62 -14.58 -0.32
N LYS A 165 -13.91 -14.27 -0.51
CA LYS A 165 -15.05 -14.83 0.26
C LYS A 165 -15.03 -16.35 0.44
N ASN A 166 -14.61 -17.10 -0.58
CA ASN A 166 -14.59 -18.57 -0.54
C ASN A 166 -13.18 -19.15 -0.32
N SER A 167 -12.18 -18.31 -0.09
CA SER A 167 -10.77 -18.72 0.02
C SER A 167 -10.16 -18.36 1.37
N ALA A 168 -10.63 -17.29 2.02
CA ALA A 168 -10.16 -16.86 3.33
C ALA A 168 -10.97 -17.47 4.45
N MET A 169 -10.34 -17.59 5.63
CA MET A 169 -11.05 -18.01 6.86
C MET A 169 -12.08 -16.95 7.28
N VAL A 170 -13.20 -17.41 7.81
CA VAL A 170 -14.26 -16.54 8.35
C VAL A 170 -13.70 -15.60 9.43
N GLY A 171 -14.08 -14.33 9.38
CA GLY A 171 -13.61 -13.30 10.32
C GLY A 171 -12.18 -12.81 10.09
N LYS A 172 -11.54 -13.20 8.99
CA LYS A 172 -10.24 -12.68 8.57
C LYS A 172 -10.40 -11.76 7.35
N PHE A 173 -9.52 -10.76 7.27
CA PHE A 173 -9.53 -9.74 6.24
C PHE A 173 -8.28 -9.84 5.38
N PRO A 174 -8.40 -9.74 4.04
CA PRO A 174 -7.25 -9.70 3.16
C PRO A 174 -6.42 -8.46 3.45
N ALA A 175 -5.11 -8.64 3.47
CA ALA A 175 -4.17 -7.53 3.53
C ALA A 175 -3.63 -7.30 2.13
N PHE A 176 -3.49 -6.03 1.73
CA PHE A 176 -3.11 -5.67 0.37
C PHE A 176 -2.49 -4.28 0.27
N VAL A 177 -1.69 -4.09 -0.76
CA VAL A 177 -1.18 -2.81 -1.23
C VAL A 177 -1.52 -2.74 -2.72
N LEU A 178 -2.56 -2.01 -3.08
CA LEU A 178 -3.06 -1.92 -4.45
C LEU A 178 -2.95 -0.49 -4.99
N TYR A 179 -2.51 -0.39 -6.24
CA TYR A 179 -2.50 0.84 -7.02
C TYR A 179 -3.54 0.72 -8.11
N LEU A 180 -4.41 1.72 -8.18
CA LEU A 180 -5.44 1.86 -9.20
C LEU A 180 -5.11 3.07 -10.05
N GLU A 181 -5.03 2.87 -11.35
CA GLU A 181 -4.98 3.94 -12.32
C GLU A 181 -6.33 3.97 -13.05
N VAL A 182 -6.99 5.10 -12.95
CA VAL A 182 -8.31 5.35 -13.56
C VAL A 182 -8.30 6.70 -14.27
N PRO A 183 -9.14 6.93 -15.27
CA PRO A 183 -9.30 8.24 -15.88
C PRO A 183 -9.73 9.29 -14.84
N PHE A 184 -9.11 10.47 -14.87
CA PHE A 184 -9.32 11.51 -13.86
C PHE A 184 -10.76 12.05 -13.83
N ASP A 185 -11.46 12.02 -14.96
CA ASP A 185 -12.86 12.43 -15.10
C ASP A 185 -13.87 11.48 -14.43
N THR A 186 -13.40 10.28 -14.03
CA THR A 186 -14.25 9.27 -13.38
C THR A 186 -14.19 9.32 -11.85
N VAL A 187 -13.40 10.23 -11.27
CA VAL A 187 -13.16 10.30 -9.82
C VAL A 187 -13.29 11.71 -9.31
N ASP A 188 -14.14 11.88 -8.29
CA ASP A 188 -14.15 13.09 -7.46
C ASP A 188 -13.35 12.84 -6.17
N VAL A 189 -12.26 13.60 -6.00
CA VAL A 189 -11.40 13.55 -4.80
C VAL A 189 -11.71 14.67 -3.82
N ASN A 190 -12.61 15.58 -4.13
CA ASN A 190 -12.95 16.72 -3.29
C ASN A 190 -14.13 16.41 -2.35
N VAL A 191 -14.16 15.24 -1.77
CA VAL A 191 -15.25 14.78 -0.89
C VAL A 191 -14.98 15.08 0.58
N HIS A 192 -13.71 15.05 1.00
CA HIS A 192 -13.29 15.22 2.40
C HIS A 192 -12.10 16.19 2.50
N PRO A 193 -12.03 17.06 3.52
CA PRO A 193 -10.90 18.01 3.69
C PRO A 193 -9.52 17.37 3.66
N ALA A 194 -9.37 16.18 4.24
CA ALA A 194 -8.12 15.41 4.21
C ALA A 194 -7.90 14.67 2.87
N LYS A 195 -8.86 14.72 1.92
CA LYS A 195 -8.80 14.08 0.60
C LYS A 195 -8.46 12.58 0.65
N THR A 196 -8.82 11.93 1.75
CA THR A 196 -8.63 10.48 1.93
C THR A 196 -9.80 9.65 1.42
N GLU A 197 -10.95 10.28 1.17
CA GLU A 197 -12.14 9.66 0.62
C GLU A 197 -12.35 10.14 -0.81
N VAL A 198 -12.82 9.24 -1.66
CA VAL A 198 -13.10 9.50 -3.07
C VAL A 198 -14.48 8.98 -3.44
N ARG A 199 -15.11 9.63 -4.41
CA ARG A 199 -16.34 9.15 -5.06
C ARG A 199 -16.03 8.80 -6.50
N PHE A 200 -16.50 7.65 -6.94
CA PHE A 200 -16.42 7.24 -8.33
C PHE A 200 -17.72 7.56 -9.05
N SER A 201 -17.63 8.00 -10.29
CA SER A 201 -18.80 8.20 -11.13
C SER A 201 -19.53 6.87 -11.45
N ASP A 202 -18.76 5.76 -11.51
CA ASP A 202 -19.26 4.40 -11.70
C ASP A 202 -18.60 3.45 -10.70
N GLU A 203 -19.20 3.35 -9.52
CA GLU A 203 -18.79 2.47 -8.42
C GLU A 203 -18.78 0.99 -8.85
N LYS A 204 -19.75 0.58 -9.69
CA LYS A 204 -19.84 -0.80 -10.16
C LYS A 204 -18.66 -1.17 -11.04
N ARG A 205 -18.29 -0.30 -11.96
CA ARG A 205 -17.14 -0.50 -12.84
C ARG A 205 -15.85 -0.68 -12.05
N ILE A 206 -15.65 0.14 -11.01
CA ILE A 206 -14.48 0.02 -10.10
C ILE A 206 -14.53 -1.30 -9.34
N PHE A 207 -15.69 -1.64 -8.78
CA PHE A 207 -15.87 -2.90 -8.06
C PHE A 207 -15.54 -4.11 -8.95
N ASP A 208 -16.14 -4.18 -10.13
CA ASP A 208 -15.96 -5.31 -11.07
C ASP A 208 -14.50 -5.42 -11.54
N GLY A 209 -13.85 -4.29 -11.82
CA GLY A 209 -12.44 -4.24 -12.22
C GLY A 209 -11.50 -4.76 -11.13
N VAL A 210 -11.64 -4.26 -9.90
CA VAL A 210 -10.82 -4.69 -8.76
C VAL A 210 -11.11 -6.15 -8.38
N TYR A 211 -12.39 -6.53 -8.32
CA TYR A 211 -12.80 -7.90 -8.02
C TYR A 211 -12.17 -8.90 -8.98
N SER A 212 -12.28 -8.62 -10.28
CA SER A 212 -11.76 -9.53 -11.32
C SER A 212 -10.24 -9.62 -11.29
N ALA A 213 -9.53 -8.49 -11.16
CA ALA A 213 -8.07 -8.46 -11.07
C ALA A 213 -7.56 -9.29 -9.87
N VAL A 214 -8.15 -9.08 -8.70
CA VAL A 214 -7.79 -9.80 -7.48
C VAL A 214 -8.15 -11.29 -7.58
N LYS A 215 -9.33 -11.60 -8.12
CA LYS A 215 -9.77 -12.99 -8.30
C LYS A 215 -8.87 -13.76 -9.25
N ASN A 216 -8.49 -13.15 -10.38
CA ASN A 216 -7.55 -13.71 -11.34
C ASN A 216 -6.19 -14.01 -10.66
N ALA A 217 -5.65 -13.07 -9.91
CA ALA A 217 -4.38 -13.23 -9.20
C ALA A 217 -4.43 -14.40 -8.19
N ILE A 218 -5.49 -14.50 -7.40
CA ILE A 218 -5.68 -15.62 -6.45
C ILE A 218 -5.74 -16.94 -7.20
N THR A 219 -6.51 -17.02 -8.28
CA THR A 219 -6.68 -18.26 -9.07
C THR A 219 -5.38 -18.71 -9.72
N GLN A 220 -4.62 -17.77 -10.30
CA GLN A 220 -3.32 -18.07 -10.92
C GLN A 220 -2.25 -18.49 -9.89
N SER A 221 -2.34 -18.00 -8.67
CA SER A 221 -1.41 -18.37 -7.59
C SER A 221 -1.74 -19.70 -6.92
N ASP A 222 -2.91 -20.27 -7.19
CA ASP A 222 -3.35 -21.55 -6.61
C ASP A 222 -2.70 -22.71 -7.38
N THR A 223 -1.52 -23.12 -6.92
CA THR A 223 -0.74 -24.24 -7.46
C THR A 223 -1.21 -25.60 -6.95
N ARG A 224 -2.46 -25.73 -6.49
CA ARG A 224 -2.99 -27.06 -6.16
C ARG A 224 -2.93 -27.96 -7.39
N PRO A 225 -2.33 -29.16 -7.30
CA PRO A 225 -2.31 -30.08 -8.44
C PRO A 225 -3.74 -30.42 -8.83
N GLU A 226 -4.11 -30.15 -10.09
CA GLU A 226 -5.35 -30.69 -10.64
C GLU A 226 -5.25 -32.23 -10.62
N ILE A 227 -6.02 -32.85 -9.75
CA ILE A 227 -6.20 -34.32 -9.80
C ILE A 227 -7.02 -34.57 -11.05
N LYS A 228 -6.34 -34.85 -12.16
CA LYS A 228 -6.99 -35.42 -13.34
C LYS A 228 -7.48 -36.82 -12.95
N LEU A 229 -8.74 -36.93 -12.59
CA LEU A 229 -9.40 -38.20 -12.43
C LEU A 229 -9.34 -38.87 -13.81
N ASN A 230 -8.38 -39.79 -14.00
CA ASN A 230 -8.45 -40.77 -15.07
C ASN A 230 -9.69 -41.61 -14.78
N THR A 231 -10.85 -41.17 -15.26
CA THR A 231 -12.01 -42.05 -15.32
C THR A 231 -11.61 -43.21 -16.26
N PRO A 232 -11.49 -44.45 -15.74
CA PRO A 232 -11.29 -45.60 -16.63
C PRO A 232 -12.46 -45.58 -17.60
N LYS A 233 -12.18 -45.58 -18.89
CA LYS A 233 -13.22 -45.75 -19.91
C LYS A 233 -13.83 -47.12 -19.67
N PHE A 234 -14.89 -47.18 -18.88
CA PHE A 234 -15.70 -48.36 -18.73
C PHE A 234 -16.34 -48.63 -20.11
N ASN A 235 -15.86 -49.66 -20.78
CA ASN A 235 -16.46 -50.12 -22.03
C ASN A 235 -17.52 -51.16 -21.64
N PRO A 236 -18.84 -50.85 -21.68
CA PRO A 236 -19.90 -51.75 -21.25
C PRO A 236 -20.07 -52.96 -22.19
N PHE A 237 -19.33 -53.02 -23.29
CA PHE A 237 -19.40 -54.11 -24.30
C PHE A 237 -18.15 -54.99 -24.35
N GLN A 238 -17.26 -54.95 -23.34
CA GLN A 238 -16.26 -56.00 -23.24
C GLN A 238 -16.92 -57.27 -22.73
N ASN A 239 -17.16 -58.22 -23.68
CA ASN A 239 -17.61 -59.55 -23.36
C ASN A 239 -16.61 -60.25 -22.44
N VAL A 240 -17.01 -60.49 -21.20
CA VAL A 240 -16.28 -61.37 -20.28
C VAL A 240 -16.52 -62.80 -20.77
N THR A 241 -15.55 -63.38 -21.45
CA THR A 241 -15.56 -64.80 -21.73
C THR A 241 -15.44 -65.59 -20.43
N ALA A 242 -16.49 -66.30 -20.05
CA ALA A 242 -16.47 -67.20 -18.92
C ALA A 242 -15.39 -68.29 -19.16
N LYS A 243 -14.39 -68.34 -18.24
CA LYS A 243 -13.50 -69.48 -18.15
C LYS A 243 -14.29 -70.66 -17.57
N GLU A 244 -14.44 -71.70 -18.35
CA GLU A 244 -14.97 -72.97 -17.87
C GLU A 244 -14.12 -73.49 -16.70
N TYR A 245 -14.78 -73.79 -15.62
CA TYR A 245 -14.20 -74.55 -14.50
C TYR A 245 -14.25 -76.02 -14.87
N ARG A 246 -13.08 -76.62 -14.95
CA ARG A 246 -12.88 -78.10 -14.88
C ARG A 246 -12.39 -78.43 -13.49
#